data_ca7b724de085e2daf140e1cee27c69d0
#
_entry.id   ca7b724de085e2daf140e1cee27c69d0
#
_cell.length_a   1.000
_cell.length_b   1.000
_cell.length_c   1.000
_cell.angle_alpha   90.00
_cell.angle_beta   90.00
_cell.angle_gamma   90.00
#
_symmetry.space_group_name_H-M   'P 1'
#
loop_
_entity.id
_entity.type
_entity.pdbx_description
1 polymer ?
#
loop_
_entity_poly.entity_id
_entity_poly.type
_entity_poly.pdbx_seq_one_letter_code
_entity_poly.pdbx_strand_id
1 'polypeptide(L)'
;MNDIKLSIIVPIYNVEKYLDRCMVSLLNQTLKDIEIIMVDDGSPDNCPKMCDEYAKNDNRVKVVHKKNGGLGFARNSGLEIAKGEYIAFVDSDDYVDLNMYEKLYKTAKEYNNEAVFCGFKKEFSPNRFIECKECDTYTEYSSDKMNELVLDFIAAPPHCKSEYIHDMSVWHSIYKRSIIEDNNIRFISERDYASEDIPFQIDFLKCCKKIGFIPNIFYVYCYNGGSLTKSFKPEKFKKIQALYYLLKERTLENDKDSLRAKRLFIGYVRAMIRLIVTLEITKAQKLEYIRNIITSNIWNEIKPIYKASFLPIHQRIMTSLIYKRRSRSVYVYAKMMNMDIAALLKQMGGIFLVIYYGFASHLPSSYSRFGGRLFNAMRIFCCRRIFKYCGKISTIDRHAYFGNGSDVEIGDYSGIGENCVIPNNTIIGRYVMMAPEIHIVANNHTFSDTEKPMCFQGSIDGRTPTIIDDDCWIGLRVIMTPGHHIGKGCILAAGSVVTKDVEPYSIVGGNPAKLIKNRKNERSLH
;
A
#
# COMPACT_ATOMS: atom_id res chain seq x y z
N MET A 1 24.56 -17.60 -33.54
CA MET A 1 23.99 -17.66 -32.17
C MET A 1 23.24 -16.36 -32.01
N ASN A 2 21.95 -16.40 -31.68
CA ASN A 2 21.24 -15.15 -31.39
C ASN A 2 21.90 -14.49 -30.18
N ASP A 3 22.27 -13.23 -30.29
CA ASP A 3 22.86 -12.49 -29.17
C ASP A 3 21.82 -12.33 -28.06
N ILE A 4 22.15 -12.79 -26.85
CA ILE A 4 21.28 -12.69 -25.69
C ILE A 4 21.15 -11.21 -25.33
N LYS A 5 19.92 -10.68 -25.38
CA LYS A 5 19.62 -9.26 -25.10
C LYS A 5 19.63 -8.95 -23.60
N LEU A 6 19.14 -9.90 -22.78
CA LEU A 6 18.97 -9.69 -21.35
C LEU A 6 19.28 -10.96 -20.57
N SER A 7 20.08 -10.83 -19.51
CA SER A 7 20.23 -11.83 -18.45
C SER A 7 19.41 -11.42 -17.24
N ILE A 8 18.48 -12.27 -16.80
CA ILE A 8 17.66 -12.04 -15.61
C ILE A 8 18.20 -12.91 -14.49
N ILE A 9 18.73 -12.30 -13.45
CA ILE A 9 19.32 -12.97 -12.28
C ILE A 9 18.29 -13.06 -11.17
N VAL A 10 18.00 -14.28 -10.72
CA VAL A 10 17.02 -14.60 -9.69
C VAL A 10 17.72 -15.26 -8.51
N PRO A 11 18.03 -14.52 -7.43
CA PRO A 11 18.58 -15.09 -6.19
C PRO A 11 17.46 -15.84 -5.45
N ILE A 12 17.77 -17.06 -4.99
CA ILE A 12 16.78 -17.99 -4.43
C ILE A 12 17.27 -18.50 -3.07
N TYR A 13 16.45 -18.30 -2.03
CA TYR A 13 16.69 -18.88 -0.70
C TYR A 13 15.39 -19.01 0.10
N ASN A 14 14.95 -20.25 0.36
CA ASN A 14 13.78 -20.57 1.21
C ASN A 14 12.47 -19.90 0.75
N VAL A 15 12.14 -20.03 -0.55
CA VAL A 15 11.01 -19.37 -1.23
C VAL A 15 10.15 -20.32 -2.07
N GLU A 16 10.15 -21.62 -1.80
CA GLU A 16 9.42 -22.64 -2.58
C GLU A 16 7.95 -22.28 -2.87
N LYS A 17 7.29 -21.57 -1.94
CA LYS A 17 5.88 -21.16 -2.06
C LYS A 17 5.64 -20.06 -3.10
N TYR A 18 6.67 -19.33 -3.50
CA TYR A 18 6.56 -18.15 -4.35
C TYR A 18 7.27 -18.32 -5.68
N LEU A 19 8.25 -19.23 -5.76
CA LEU A 19 9.17 -19.39 -6.89
C LEU A 19 8.43 -19.66 -8.20
N ASP A 20 7.38 -20.49 -8.20
CA ASP A 20 6.61 -20.78 -9.42
C ASP A 20 5.95 -19.53 -10.00
N ARG A 21 5.37 -18.66 -9.16
CA ARG A 21 4.77 -17.40 -9.62
C ARG A 21 5.83 -16.49 -10.27
N CYS A 22 6.98 -16.37 -9.66
CA CYS A 22 8.11 -15.62 -10.20
C CYS A 22 8.52 -16.17 -11.56
N MET A 23 8.84 -17.45 -11.65
CA MET A 23 9.32 -18.10 -12.85
C MET A 23 8.29 -18.06 -13.99
N VAL A 24 7.00 -18.28 -13.72
CA VAL A 24 5.94 -18.15 -14.73
C VAL A 24 5.94 -16.75 -15.35
N SER A 25 6.14 -15.69 -14.56
CA SER A 25 6.20 -14.33 -15.08
C SER A 25 7.42 -14.05 -15.96
N LEU A 26 8.56 -14.71 -15.68
CA LEU A 26 9.81 -14.59 -16.43
C LEU A 26 9.82 -15.42 -17.72
N LEU A 27 9.35 -16.66 -17.66
CA LEU A 27 9.31 -17.57 -18.82
C LEU A 27 8.36 -17.07 -19.92
N ASN A 28 7.30 -16.35 -19.53
CA ASN A 28 6.29 -15.81 -20.45
C ASN A 28 6.59 -14.38 -20.94
N GLN A 29 7.76 -13.82 -20.68
CA GLN A 29 8.12 -12.50 -21.18
C GLN A 29 8.00 -12.39 -22.70
N THR A 30 7.54 -11.22 -23.18
CA THR A 30 7.41 -10.94 -24.63
C THR A 30 8.79 -10.84 -25.31
N LEU A 31 9.81 -10.34 -24.62
CA LEU A 31 11.21 -10.40 -25.05
C LEU A 31 11.71 -11.85 -24.99
N LYS A 32 12.03 -12.47 -26.15
CA LYS A 32 12.40 -13.90 -26.23
C LYS A 32 13.88 -14.17 -26.11
N ASP A 33 14.73 -13.23 -26.56
CA ASP A 33 16.19 -13.36 -26.56
C ASP A 33 16.75 -13.08 -25.14
N ILE A 34 16.32 -13.88 -24.15
CA ILE A 34 16.68 -13.75 -22.74
C ILE A 34 17.30 -15.04 -22.22
N GLU A 35 18.10 -14.92 -21.18
CA GLU A 35 18.45 -16.03 -20.29
C GLU A 35 18.00 -15.72 -18.87
N ILE A 36 17.59 -16.73 -18.13
CA ILE A 36 17.17 -16.64 -16.73
C ILE A 36 18.17 -17.42 -15.89
N ILE A 37 18.85 -16.74 -14.98
CA ILE A 37 19.90 -17.32 -14.14
C ILE A 37 19.36 -17.47 -12.73
N MET A 38 18.96 -18.69 -12.39
CA MET A 38 18.49 -19.05 -11.06
C MET A 38 19.69 -19.36 -10.16
N VAL A 39 19.88 -18.56 -9.11
CA VAL A 39 21.00 -18.76 -8.17
C VAL A 39 20.44 -19.26 -6.84
N ASP A 40 20.48 -20.57 -6.65
CA ASP A 40 20.15 -21.19 -5.37
C ASP A 40 21.28 -20.97 -4.36
N ASP A 41 21.04 -20.12 -3.38
CA ASP A 41 21.99 -19.76 -2.32
C ASP A 41 21.94 -20.77 -1.15
N GLY A 42 21.87 -22.07 -1.47
CA GLY A 42 21.84 -23.15 -0.48
C GLY A 42 20.52 -23.21 0.28
N SER A 43 19.41 -23.18 -0.45
CA SER A 43 18.05 -23.23 0.11
C SER A 43 17.81 -24.51 0.91
N PRO A 44 17.19 -24.42 2.11
CA PRO A 44 16.88 -25.58 2.93
C PRO A 44 15.56 -26.28 2.56
N ASP A 45 14.76 -25.68 1.68
CA ASP A 45 13.46 -26.15 1.19
C ASP A 45 13.57 -26.88 -0.16
N ASN A 46 12.47 -26.98 -0.93
CA ASN A 46 12.45 -27.69 -2.21
C ASN A 46 12.99 -26.85 -3.40
N CYS A 47 13.41 -25.59 -3.18
CA CYS A 47 13.91 -24.71 -4.24
C CYS A 47 15.03 -25.34 -5.12
N PRO A 48 16.04 -26.05 -4.59
CA PRO A 48 17.09 -26.64 -5.42
C PRO A 48 16.54 -27.56 -6.52
N LYS A 49 15.60 -28.44 -6.17
CA LYS A 49 14.94 -29.34 -7.13
C LYS A 49 14.10 -28.60 -8.15
N MET A 50 13.35 -27.58 -7.69
CA MET A 50 12.56 -26.74 -8.59
C MET A 50 13.44 -26.03 -9.62
N CYS A 51 14.62 -25.53 -9.21
CA CYS A 51 15.58 -24.91 -10.11
C CYS A 51 16.02 -25.87 -11.22
N ASP A 52 16.40 -27.10 -10.84
CA ASP A 52 16.81 -28.15 -11.80
C ASP A 52 15.70 -28.53 -12.76
N GLU A 53 14.46 -28.62 -12.28
CA GLU A 53 13.28 -28.89 -13.11
C GLU A 53 13.04 -27.77 -14.14
N TYR A 54 13.15 -26.51 -13.75
CA TYR A 54 13.05 -25.38 -14.67
C TYR A 54 14.14 -25.42 -15.75
N ALA A 55 15.39 -25.66 -15.37
CA ALA A 55 16.50 -25.74 -16.31
C ALA A 55 16.37 -26.93 -17.29
N LYS A 56 15.77 -28.05 -16.85
CA LYS A 56 15.49 -29.20 -17.71
C LYS A 56 14.40 -28.90 -18.73
N ASN A 57 13.41 -28.08 -18.39
CA ASN A 57 12.22 -27.82 -19.20
C ASN A 57 12.38 -26.61 -20.15
N ASP A 58 13.30 -25.67 -19.88
CA ASP A 58 13.52 -24.48 -20.71
C ASP A 58 15.03 -24.18 -20.83
N ASN A 59 15.52 -24.22 -22.06
CA ASN A 59 16.96 -24.03 -22.37
C ASN A 59 17.48 -22.61 -22.10
N ARG A 60 16.59 -21.65 -21.87
CA ARG A 60 16.94 -20.29 -21.46
C ARG A 60 17.30 -20.21 -19.98
N VAL A 61 16.89 -21.22 -19.19
CA VAL A 61 17.14 -21.26 -17.76
C VAL A 61 18.50 -21.88 -17.46
N LYS A 62 19.28 -21.20 -16.63
CA LYS A 62 20.56 -21.68 -16.08
C LYS A 62 20.48 -21.70 -14.58
N VAL A 63 21.12 -22.67 -13.95
CA VAL A 63 21.12 -22.83 -12.49
C VAL A 63 22.55 -22.76 -11.96
N VAL A 64 22.71 -22.04 -10.85
CA VAL A 64 23.91 -22.02 -10.03
C VAL A 64 23.53 -22.44 -8.62
N HIS A 65 24.01 -23.59 -8.15
CA HIS A 65 23.92 -23.98 -6.75
C HIS A 65 25.17 -23.55 -6.00
N LYS A 66 25.01 -22.88 -4.89
CA LYS A 66 26.14 -22.45 -4.06
C LYS A 66 25.86 -22.58 -2.57
N LYS A 67 26.90 -22.58 -1.76
CA LYS A 67 26.77 -22.45 -0.31
C LYS A 67 26.20 -21.08 0.03
N ASN A 68 25.27 -21.03 1.00
CA ASN A 68 24.61 -19.80 1.42
C ASN A 68 25.60 -18.69 1.78
N GLY A 69 25.65 -17.68 0.95
CA GLY A 69 26.50 -16.49 1.06
C GLY A 69 25.72 -15.21 1.33
N GLY A 70 24.39 -15.24 1.09
CA GLY A 70 23.51 -14.09 1.19
C GLY A 70 23.15 -13.47 -0.15
N LEU A 71 22.17 -12.56 -0.13
CA LEU A 71 21.49 -12.01 -1.31
C LEU A 71 22.47 -11.32 -2.28
N GLY A 72 23.32 -10.43 -1.76
CA GLY A 72 24.29 -9.72 -2.61
C GLY A 72 25.26 -10.67 -3.32
N PHE A 73 25.76 -11.69 -2.61
CA PHE A 73 26.68 -12.67 -3.21
C PHE A 73 25.97 -13.67 -4.13
N ALA A 74 24.68 -13.95 -3.92
CA ALA A 74 23.90 -14.71 -4.88
C ALA A 74 23.77 -13.95 -6.21
N ARG A 75 23.45 -12.65 -6.16
CA ARG A 75 23.42 -11.80 -7.37
C ARG A 75 24.79 -11.75 -8.07
N ASN A 76 25.89 -11.67 -7.32
CA ASN A 76 27.25 -11.70 -7.90
C ASN A 76 27.52 -13.01 -8.64
N SER A 77 27.14 -14.16 -8.08
CA SER A 77 27.31 -15.45 -8.76
C SER A 77 26.51 -15.52 -10.06
N GLY A 78 25.35 -14.87 -10.13
CA GLY A 78 24.60 -14.72 -11.38
C GLY A 78 25.32 -13.82 -12.39
N LEU A 79 25.93 -12.72 -11.94
CA LEU A 79 26.72 -11.81 -12.79
C LEU A 79 27.90 -12.53 -13.45
N GLU A 80 28.58 -13.44 -12.75
CA GLU A 80 29.73 -14.17 -13.26
C GLU A 80 29.44 -14.99 -14.54
N ILE A 81 28.22 -15.46 -14.71
CA ILE A 81 27.83 -16.30 -15.85
C ILE A 81 26.91 -15.61 -16.86
N ALA A 82 26.49 -14.38 -16.57
CA ALA A 82 25.57 -13.61 -17.40
C ALA A 82 26.21 -13.21 -18.74
N LYS A 83 25.45 -13.38 -19.84
CA LYS A 83 25.92 -13.12 -21.23
C LYS A 83 25.11 -12.07 -21.95
N GLY A 84 23.97 -11.64 -21.40
CA GLY A 84 23.09 -10.65 -22.01
C GLY A 84 23.74 -9.29 -22.20
N GLU A 85 23.29 -8.52 -23.16
CA GLU A 85 23.72 -7.13 -23.36
C GLU A 85 23.38 -6.28 -22.13
N TYR A 86 22.20 -6.55 -21.54
CA TYR A 86 21.75 -5.95 -20.28
C TYR A 86 21.55 -7.01 -19.20
N ILE A 87 21.56 -6.57 -17.96
CA ILE A 87 21.29 -7.38 -16.76
C ILE A 87 20.03 -6.87 -16.09
N ALA A 88 19.19 -7.76 -15.60
CA ALA A 88 18.10 -7.49 -14.67
C ALA A 88 18.21 -8.35 -13.43
N PHE A 89 17.67 -7.87 -12.32
CA PHE A 89 17.54 -8.64 -11.08
C PHE A 89 16.05 -8.78 -10.73
N VAL A 90 15.65 -9.93 -10.21
CA VAL A 90 14.27 -10.18 -9.74
C VAL A 90 14.33 -10.95 -8.44
N ASP A 91 13.70 -10.45 -7.40
CA ASP A 91 13.59 -11.19 -6.15
C ASP A 91 12.59 -12.37 -6.32
N SER A 92 12.97 -13.54 -5.89
CA SER A 92 12.27 -14.80 -6.19
C SER A 92 10.88 -14.96 -5.55
N ASP A 93 10.50 -14.05 -4.65
CA ASP A 93 9.19 -13.96 -4.02
C ASP A 93 8.24 -12.94 -4.70
N ASP A 94 8.72 -12.24 -5.75
CA ASP A 94 8.01 -11.23 -6.53
C ASP A 94 7.63 -11.75 -7.93
N TYR A 95 7.00 -10.90 -8.74
CA TYR A 95 6.73 -11.18 -10.15
C TYR A 95 6.68 -9.89 -11.00
N VAL A 96 6.74 -10.04 -12.31
CA VAL A 96 6.82 -8.92 -13.25
C VAL A 96 5.72 -9.00 -14.32
N ASP A 97 5.36 -7.84 -14.89
CA ASP A 97 4.48 -7.77 -16.06
C ASP A 97 5.14 -8.42 -17.29
N LEU A 98 4.34 -9.07 -18.14
CA LEU A 98 4.83 -9.81 -19.32
C LEU A 98 5.57 -8.94 -20.33
N ASN A 99 5.30 -7.64 -20.37
CA ASN A 99 5.90 -6.70 -21.32
C ASN A 99 7.07 -5.90 -20.72
N MET A 100 7.41 -6.13 -19.44
CA MET A 100 8.40 -5.31 -18.74
C MET A 100 9.72 -5.23 -19.50
N TYR A 101 10.34 -6.36 -19.75
CA TYR A 101 11.70 -6.36 -20.31
C TYR A 101 11.75 -5.98 -21.78
N GLU A 102 10.71 -6.28 -22.57
CA GLU A 102 10.63 -5.78 -23.94
C GLU A 102 10.58 -4.25 -23.98
N LYS A 103 9.76 -3.63 -23.11
CA LYS A 103 9.63 -2.19 -23.07
C LYS A 103 10.92 -1.54 -22.57
N LEU A 104 11.51 -2.05 -21.48
CA LEU A 104 12.78 -1.53 -20.94
C LEU A 104 13.91 -1.64 -21.97
N TYR A 105 14.06 -2.79 -22.62
CA TYR A 105 15.09 -3.01 -23.63
C TYR A 105 14.91 -2.11 -24.86
N LYS A 106 13.67 -2.02 -25.41
CA LYS A 106 13.37 -1.13 -26.53
C LYS A 106 13.69 0.32 -26.19
N THR A 107 13.31 0.79 -25.01
CA THR A 107 13.64 2.16 -24.54
C THR A 107 15.16 2.34 -24.41
N ALA A 108 15.86 1.37 -23.84
CA ALA A 108 17.33 1.44 -23.71
C ALA A 108 18.03 1.57 -25.07
N LYS A 109 17.56 0.85 -26.08
CA LYS A 109 18.12 0.91 -27.44
C LYS A 109 17.72 2.19 -28.18
N GLU A 110 16.47 2.63 -28.06
CA GLU A 110 15.93 3.83 -28.74
C GLU A 110 16.67 5.09 -28.28
N TYR A 111 16.91 5.23 -26.98
CA TYR A 111 17.54 6.41 -26.39
C TYR A 111 19.03 6.19 -26.06
N ASN A 112 19.58 5.01 -26.35
CA ASN A 112 20.98 4.65 -26.02
C ASN A 112 21.27 4.80 -24.52
N ASN A 113 20.34 4.36 -23.67
CA ASN A 113 20.46 4.42 -22.22
C ASN A 113 21.31 3.26 -21.68
N GLU A 114 22.11 3.54 -20.66
CA GLU A 114 22.96 2.56 -19.98
C GLU A 114 22.21 1.82 -18.86
N ALA A 115 21.13 2.44 -18.35
CA ALA A 115 20.08 1.75 -17.61
C ALA A 115 18.71 2.39 -17.86
N VAL A 116 17.64 1.63 -17.65
CA VAL A 116 16.26 2.13 -17.72
C VAL A 116 15.50 1.61 -16.51
N PHE A 117 14.85 2.51 -15.80
CA PHE A 117 14.05 2.25 -14.60
C PHE A 117 12.56 2.37 -14.90
N CYS A 118 11.72 1.57 -14.24
CA CYS A 118 10.28 1.67 -14.29
C CYS A 118 9.67 1.75 -12.89
N GLY A 119 8.38 2.07 -12.80
CA GLY A 119 7.64 2.01 -11.55
C GLY A 119 7.27 0.58 -11.13
N PHE A 120 6.74 0.46 -9.92
CA PHE A 120 6.35 -0.82 -9.33
C PHE A 120 5.05 -0.71 -8.52
N LYS A 121 4.40 -1.86 -8.29
CA LYS A 121 3.29 -2.01 -7.34
C LYS A 121 3.82 -2.66 -6.07
N LYS A 122 3.48 -2.08 -4.93
CA LYS A 122 3.81 -2.67 -3.63
C LYS A 122 2.55 -3.21 -2.98
N GLU A 123 2.51 -4.52 -2.77
CA GLU A 123 1.46 -5.16 -2.01
C GLU A 123 1.69 -4.93 -0.51
N PHE A 124 0.70 -4.36 0.19
CA PHE A 124 0.79 -4.12 1.63
C PHE A 124 -0.15 -5.02 2.44
N SER A 125 -1.15 -5.61 1.79
CA SER A 125 -2.00 -6.69 2.30
C SER A 125 -2.57 -7.46 1.09
N PRO A 126 -3.08 -8.68 1.26
CA PRO A 126 -3.58 -9.50 0.15
C PRO A 126 -4.51 -8.71 -0.79
N ASN A 127 -4.17 -8.67 -2.08
CA ASN A 127 -4.88 -7.96 -3.15
C ASN A 127 -5.02 -6.43 -2.97
N ARG A 128 -4.19 -5.80 -2.11
CA ARG A 128 -4.15 -4.36 -1.95
C ARG A 128 -2.77 -3.82 -2.29
N PHE A 129 -2.71 -2.98 -3.31
CA PHE A 129 -1.48 -2.44 -3.86
C PHE A 129 -1.41 -0.93 -3.72
N ILE A 130 -0.17 -0.43 -3.58
CA ILE A 130 0.17 0.98 -3.76
C ILE A 130 1.05 1.06 -5.00
N GLU A 131 0.70 1.93 -5.94
CA GLU A 131 1.51 2.20 -7.13
C GLU A 131 2.58 3.22 -6.79
N CYS A 132 3.82 2.87 -7.13
CA CYS A 132 5.00 3.70 -6.99
C CYS A 132 5.53 4.01 -8.39
N LYS A 133 5.37 5.24 -8.83
CA LYS A 133 5.89 5.73 -10.11
C LYS A 133 7.21 6.43 -9.89
N GLU A 134 8.16 6.21 -10.79
CA GLU A 134 9.42 6.93 -10.80
C GLU A 134 9.32 8.28 -11.54
N CYS A 135 8.43 8.37 -12.53
CA CYS A 135 8.17 9.57 -13.31
C CYS A 135 6.77 9.54 -13.92
N ASP A 136 6.25 10.69 -14.41
CA ASP A 136 4.97 10.77 -15.11
C ASP A 136 5.12 10.62 -16.64
N THR A 137 6.28 10.97 -17.18
CA THR A 137 6.65 10.83 -18.60
C THR A 137 8.08 10.31 -18.69
N TYR A 138 8.50 9.83 -19.88
CA TYR A 138 9.91 9.46 -20.07
C TYR A 138 10.82 10.61 -19.64
N THR A 139 11.72 10.31 -18.74
CA THR A 139 12.68 11.27 -18.18
C THR A 139 14.10 10.72 -18.35
N GLU A 140 15.02 11.57 -18.78
CA GLU A 140 16.40 11.21 -19.01
C GLU A 140 17.34 12.04 -18.15
N TYR A 141 18.35 11.39 -17.62
CA TYR A 141 19.47 12.00 -16.93
C TYR A 141 20.73 11.78 -17.76
N SER A 142 21.42 12.86 -18.11
CA SER A 142 22.70 12.87 -18.81
C SER A 142 23.85 13.22 -17.86
N SER A 143 25.08 13.17 -18.38
CA SER A 143 26.32 13.28 -17.59
C SER A 143 26.36 14.48 -16.64
N ASP A 144 25.79 15.60 -17.03
CA ASP A 144 25.71 16.84 -16.22
C ASP A 144 24.84 16.72 -14.96
N LYS A 145 23.84 15.81 -14.98
CA LYS A 145 22.93 15.56 -13.87
C LYS A 145 23.21 14.26 -13.12
N MET A 146 24.21 13.49 -13.53
CA MET A 146 24.46 12.17 -12.97
C MET A 146 24.84 12.23 -11.49
N ASN A 147 25.62 13.21 -11.07
CA ASN A 147 25.99 13.39 -9.66
C ASN A 147 24.76 13.68 -8.78
N GLU A 148 23.80 14.46 -9.29
CA GLU A 148 22.54 14.70 -8.58
C GLU A 148 21.70 13.42 -8.49
N LEU A 149 21.60 12.66 -9.58
CA LEU A 149 20.90 11.38 -9.60
C LEU A 149 21.48 10.38 -8.61
N VAL A 150 22.82 10.25 -8.52
CA VAL A 150 23.48 9.42 -7.51
C VAL A 150 23.04 9.80 -6.10
N LEU A 151 22.98 11.08 -5.79
CA LEU A 151 22.54 11.56 -4.49
C LEU A 151 21.05 11.28 -4.24
N ASP A 152 20.20 11.38 -5.27
CA ASP A 152 18.77 11.13 -5.19
C ASP A 152 18.44 9.65 -4.94
N PHE A 153 19.29 8.73 -5.37
CA PHE A 153 19.23 7.31 -4.98
C PHE A 153 19.64 7.05 -3.53
N ILE A 154 20.42 7.92 -2.89
CA ILE A 154 20.74 7.79 -1.48
C ILE A 154 19.58 8.26 -0.61
N ALA A 155 19.12 9.48 -0.80
CA ALA A 155 17.99 10.08 -0.08
C ALA A 155 17.57 11.40 -0.74
N ALA A 156 16.34 11.83 -0.52
CA ALA A 156 15.85 13.14 -0.96
C ALA A 156 16.64 14.31 -0.33
N PRO A 157 16.65 15.51 -0.93
CA PRO A 157 17.20 16.72 -0.31
C PRO A 157 16.62 17.00 1.08
N PRO A 158 17.38 17.62 1.99
CA PRO A 158 16.94 17.85 3.38
C PRO A 158 15.57 18.52 3.54
N HIS A 159 15.22 19.44 2.63
CA HIS A 159 13.95 20.19 2.65
C HIS A 159 12.75 19.42 2.09
N CYS A 160 12.96 18.29 1.43
CA CYS A 160 11.88 17.50 0.84
C CYS A 160 11.02 16.80 1.90
N LYS A 161 9.72 16.68 1.65
CA LYS A 161 8.80 15.92 2.52
C LYS A 161 9.04 14.41 2.43
N SER A 162 9.30 13.89 1.23
CA SER A 162 9.66 12.50 1.00
C SER A 162 11.05 12.18 1.57
N GLU A 163 11.28 10.96 2.01
CA GLU A 163 12.62 10.48 2.39
C GLU A 163 13.44 10.10 1.16
N TYR A 164 12.79 9.75 0.06
CA TYR A 164 13.39 9.25 -1.18
C TYR A 164 12.87 10.07 -2.36
N ILE A 165 13.70 10.22 -3.39
CA ILE A 165 13.30 10.71 -4.72
C ILE A 165 13.03 9.51 -5.61
N HIS A 166 14.02 8.60 -5.75
CA HIS A 166 13.92 7.35 -6.48
C HIS A 166 13.97 6.16 -5.53
N ASP A 167 13.36 5.04 -5.90
CA ASP A 167 13.53 3.80 -5.17
C ASP A 167 14.92 3.23 -5.44
N MET A 168 15.60 2.82 -4.38
CA MET A 168 16.99 2.38 -4.42
C MET A 168 17.16 0.89 -4.80
N SER A 169 16.07 0.17 -4.98
CA SER A 169 16.07 -1.26 -5.29
C SER A 169 16.55 -1.52 -6.72
N VAL A 170 17.24 -2.64 -6.94
CA VAL A 170 17.80 -2.97 -8.25
C VAL A 170 16.85 -3.73 -9.17
N TRP A 171 15.71 -4.21 -8.67
CA TRP A 171 14.83 -5.14 -9.36
C TRP A 171 13.82 -4.49 -10.34
N HIS A 172 13.66 -3.17 -10.37
CA HIS A 172 12.74 -2.49 -11.30
C HIS A 172 13.43 -1.83 -12.49
N SER A 173 14.55 -2.39 -12.93
CA SER A 173 15.40 -1.81 -13.97
C SER A 173 16.17 -2.84 -14.76
N ILE A 174 16.82 -2.37 -15.85
CA ILE A 174 17.86 -3.09 -16.59
C ILE A 174 19.13 -2.27 -16.61
N TYR A 175 20.29 -2.95 -16.59
CA TYR A 175 21.64 -2.36 -16.50
C TYR A 175 22.53 -2.86 -17.63
N LYS A 176 23.25 -1.98 -18.30
CA LYS A 176 24.19 -2.35 -19.36
C LYS A 176 25.34 -3.17 -18.78
N ARG A 177 25.47 -4.44 -19.20
CA ARG A 177 26.43 -5.40 -18.64
C ARG A 177 27.88 -4.93 -18.75
N SER A 178 28.26 -4.31 -19.89
CA SER A 178 29.63 -3.84 -20.08
C SER A 178 30.08 -2.85 -19.00
N ILE A 179 29.18 -1.96 -18.52
CA ILE A 179 29.51 -1.02 -17.44
C ILE A 179 29.79 -1.76 -16.14
N ILE A 180 29.01 -2.80 -15.83
CA ILE A 180 29.21 -3.62 -14.63
C ILE A 180 30.57 -4.34 -14.69
N GLU A 181 30.88 -4.95 -15.85
CA GLU A 181 32.08 -5.75 -16.01
C GLU A 181 33.33 -4.88 -16.12
N ASP A 182 33.34 -3.86 -16.97
CA ASP A 182 34.48 -2.98 -17.22
C ASP A 182 34.93 -2.24 -15.94
N ASN A 183 34.00 -2.00 -15.01
CA ASN A 183 34.28 -1.29 -13.75
C ASN A 183 34.30 -2.23 -12.54
N ASN A 184 34.18 -3.55 -12.75
CA ASN A 184 34.14 -4.56 -11.69
C ASN A 184 33.11 -4.25 -10.58
N ILE A 185 31.92 -3.81 -10.96
CA ILE A 185 30.85 -3.46 -10.01
C ILE A 185 30.21 -4.72 -9.46
N ARG A 186 30.21 -4.86 -8.13
CA ARG A 186 29.69 -6.05 -7.44
C ARG A 186 28.90 -5.65 -6.20
N PHE A 187 27.90 -6.46 -5.87
CA PHE A 187 27.16 -6.31 -4.62
C PHE A 187 28.05 -6.61 -3.42
N ILE A 188 27.86 -5.84 -2.37
CA ILE A 188 28.42 -6.11 -1.03
C ILE A 188 27.47 -7.02 -0.24
N SER A 189 27.92 -7.51 0.92
CA SER A 189 27.12 -8.39 1.76
C SER A 189 26.08 -7.62 2.57
N GLU A 190 24.80 -7.98 2.46
CA GLU A 190 23.74 -7.50 3.34
C GLU A 190 23.89 -8.01 4.80
N ARG A 191 24.84 -8.93 5.02
CA ARG A 191 25.18 -9.39 6.37
C ARG A 191 26.04 -8.39 7.13
N ASP A 192 26.78 -7.55 6.41
CA ASP A 192 27.68 -6.54 6.98
C ASP A 192 27.10 -5.13 6.89
N TYR A 193 26.28 -4.88 5.90
CA TYR A 193 25.67 -3.58 5.62
C TYR A 193 24.14 -3.63 5.65
N ALA A 194 23.50 -2.49 5.86
CA ALA A 194 22.03 -2.41 5.95
C ALA A 194 21.32 -2.46 4.59
N SER A 195 22.06 -2.34 3.49
CA SER A 195 21.58 -2.48 2.11
C SER A 195 22.77 -2.82 1.21
N GLU A 196 22.58 -3.76 0.30
CA GLU A 196 23.50 -4.09 -0.78
C GLU A 196 23.19 -3.33 -2.07
N ASP A 197 21.94 -2.94 -2.26
CA ASP A 197 21.43 -2.27 -3.47
C ASP A 197 21.98 -0.85 -3.61
N ILE A 198 21.96 -0.05 -2.54
CA ILE A 198 22.39 1.34 -2.59
C ILE A 198 23.84 1.48 -3.06
N PRO A 199 24.81 0.74 -2.50
CA PRO A 199 26.20 0.80 -2.98
C PRO A 199 26.35 0.35 -4.43
N PHE A 200 25.64 -0.69 -4.87
CA PHE A 200 25.63 -1.14 -6.25
C PHE A 200 25.12 -0.04 -7.19
N GLN A 201 23.97 0.59 -6.85
CA GLN A 201 23.40 1.69 -7.63
C GLN A 201 24.37 2.87 -7.76
N ILE A 202 24.98 3.27 -6.66
CA ILE A 202 25.96 4.38 -6.64
C ILE A 202 27.15 4.08 -7.54
N ASP A 203 27.75 2.88 -7.40
CA ASP A 203 28.92 2.50 -8.20
C ASP A 203 28.57 2.42 -9.68
N PHE A 204 27.39 1.89 -10.03
CA PHE A 204 26.93 1.81 -11.40
C PHE A 204 26.66 3.19 -12.00
N LEU A 205 25.86 4.02 -11.31
CA LEU A 205 25.47 5.34 -11.81
C LEU A 205 26.66 6.28 -12.01
N LYS A 206 27.69 6.20 -11.18
CA LYS A 206 28.93 6.98 -11.35
C LYS A 206 29.68 6.67 -12.65
N CYS A 207 29.51 5.46 -13.17
CA CYS A 207 30.14 5.04 -14.43
C CYS A 207 29.26 5.34 -15.65
N CYS A 208 28.04 5.83 -15.45
CA CYS A 208 27.06 6.06 -16.51
C CYS A 208 27.12 7.49 -17.07
N LYS A 209 26.74 7.60 -18.34
CA LYS A 209 26.56 8.87 -19.04
C LYS A 209 25.10 9.19 -19.31
N LYS A 210 24.24 8.15 -19.36
CA LYS A 210 22.85 8.32 -19.79
C LYS A 210 21.92 7.28 -19.17
N ILE A 211 20.94 7.73 -18.39
CA ILE A 211 19.97 6.91 -17.68
C ILE A 211 18.54 7.35 -18.03
N GLY A 212 17.65 6.39 -18.29
CA GLY A 212 16.24 6.63 -18.61
C GLY A 212 15.30 6.15 -17.50
N PHE A 213 14.19 6.87 -17.34
CA PHE A 213 13.05 6.48 -16.50
C PHE A 213 11.79 6.46 -17.35
N ILE A 214 10.94 5.42 -17.19
CA ILE A 214 9.66 5.30 -17.87
C ILE A 214 8.50 5.30 -16.88
N PRO A 215 7.33 5.86 -17.28
CA PRO A 215 6.17 5.98 -16.38
C PRO A 215 5.43 4.67 -16.12
N ASN A 216 5.81 3.61 -16.83
CA ASN A 216 5.16 2.30 -16.72
C ASN A 216 5.42 1.65 -15.37
N ILE A 217 4.42 0.94 -14.86
CA ILE A 217 4.47 0.20 -13.60
C ILE A 217 4.46 -1.29 -13.96
N PHE A 218 5.60 -1.97 -13.83
CA PHE A 218 5.76 -3.33 -14.32
C PHE A 218 6.16 -4.36 -13.27
N TYR A 219 6.85 -3.96 -12.22
CA TYR A 219 7.27 -4.86 -11.15
C TYR A 219 6.22 -4.95 -10.07
N VAL A 220 6.02 -6.12 -9.48
CA VAL A 220 5.08 -6.32 -8.37
C VAL A 220 5.84 -6.85 -7.15
N TYR A 221 6.10 -5.95 -6.21
CA TYR A 221 6.68 -6.27 -4.90
C TYR A 221 5.61 -6.87 -3.98
N CYS A 222 5.73 -8.15 -3.68
CA CYS A 222 4.71 -8.90 -2.98
C CYS A 222 4.84 -8.85 -1.46
N TYR A 223 3.69 -8.89 -0.78
CA TYR A 223 3.66 -9.04 0.66
C TYR A 223 3.95 -10.50 1.04
N ASN A 224 5.05 -10.74 1.75
CA ASN A 224 5.31 -12.00 2.42
C ASN A 224 5.62 -11.77 3.91
N GLY A 225 5.24 -12.74 4.76
CA GLY A 225 5.43 -12.63 6.22
C GLY A 225 6.89 -12.76 6.68
N GLY A 226 7.79 -13.22 5.79
CA GLY A 226 9.21 -13.53 6.09
C GLY A 226 10.22 -12.47 5.62
N SER A 227 9.77 -11.28 5.21
CA SER A 227 10.65 -10.24 4.66
C SER A 227 11.81 -9.88 5.60
N LEU A 228 13.05 -9.92 5.08
CA LEU A 228 14.29 -9.56 5.79
C LEU A 228 14.24 -8.13 6.36
N THR A 229 13.55 -7.22 5.70
CA THR A 229 13.41 -5.83 6.14
C THR A 229 12.62 -5.67 7.43
N LYS A 230 11.72 -6.59 7.75
CA LYS A 230 10.86 -6.56 8.95
C LYS A 230 11.46 -7.26 10.16
N SER A 231 12.56 -8.01 10.02
CA SER A 231 13.20 -8.69 11.13
C SER A 231 14.08 -7.73 11.94
N PHE A 232 13.97 -7.76 13.26
CA PHE A 232 14.89 -7.06 14.17
C PHE A 232 16.03 -8.02 14.55
N LYS A 233 17.26 -7.54 14.35
CA LYS A 233 18.48 -8.17 14.89
C LYS A 233 19.29 -7.11 15.63
N PRO A 234 19.89 -7.41 16.81
CA PRO A 234 20.66 -6.42 17.57
C PRO A 234 21.77 -5.74 16.76
N GLU A 235 22.39 -6.48 15.83
CA GLU A 235 23.47 -6.01 14.96
C GLU A 235 23.00 -5.01 13.88
N LYS A 236 21.71 -4.87 13.65
CA LYS A 236 21.14 -4.00 12.60
C LYS A 236 21.66 -2.56 12.71
N PHE A 237 21.82 -2.04 13.92
CA PHE A 237 22.37 -0.69 14.11
C PHE A 237 23.81 -0.56 13.63
N LYS A 238 24.65 -1.57 13.89
CA LYS A 238 26.04 -1.60 13.40
C LYS A 238 26.09 -1.63 11.87
N LYS A 239 25.21 -2.40 11.23
CA LYS A 239 25.07 -2.44 9.76
C LYS A 239 24.64 -1.09 9.17
N ILE A 240 23.73 -0.37 9.84
CA ILE A 240 23.33 0.98 9.43
C ILE A 240 24.50 1.95 9.55
N GLN A 241 25.32 1.85 10.60
CA GLN A 241 26.53 2.66 10.75
C GLN A 241 27.57 2.32 9.67
N ALA A 242 27.80 1.03 9.40
CA ALA A 242 28.73 0.60 8.37
C ALA A 242 28.30 1.13 6.99
N LEU A 243 27.01 1.03 6.64
CA LEU A 243 26.48 1.60 5.40
C LEU A 243 26.70 3.12 5.34
N TYR A 244 26.44 3.84 6.43
CA TYR A 244 26.65 5.29 6.47
C TYR A 244 28.10 5.67 6.18
N TYR A 245 29.07 4.99 6.80
CA TYR A 245 30.48 5.26 6.55
C TYR A 245 30.91 4.89 5.13
N LEU A 246 30.42 3.77 4.60
CA LEU A 246 30.67 3.37 3.22
C LEU A 246 30.13 4.42 2.23
N LEU A 247 28.90 4.91 2.43
CA LEU A 247 28.30 5.93 1.58
C LEU A 247 29.07 7.26 1.69
N LYS A 248 29.51 7.60 2.88
CA LYS A 248 30.35 8.76 3.10
C LYS A 248 31.66 8.66 2.31
N GLU A 249 32.34 7.53 2.33
CA GLU A 249 33.56 7.29 1.57
C GLU A 249 33.31 7.36 0.05
N ARG A 250 32.23 6.75 -0.42
CA ARG A 250 31.89 6.69 -1.84
C ARG A 250 31.36 8.00 -2.43
N THR A 251 30.82 8.94 -1.63
CA THR A 251 30.12 10.12 -2.17
C THR A 251 30.77 11.45 -1.84
N LEU A 252 31.81 11.50 -0.99
CA LEU A 252 32.39 12.75 -0.52
C LEU A 252 33.40 13.34 -1.51
N GLU A 253 32.92 14.26 -2.35
CA GLU A 253 33.75 15.36 -2.84
C GLU A 253 33.39 16.70 -2.15
N ASN A 254 32.20 16.82 -1.49
CA ASN A 254 31.73 18.05 -0.87
C ASN A 254 30.90 17.80 0.40
N ASP A 255 30.95 18.73 1.38
CA ASP A 255 30.12 18.70 2.60
C ASP A 255 28.61 18.65 2.35
N LYS A 256 28.12 19.20 1.23
CA LYS A 256 26.68 19.17 0.86
C LYS A 256 26.20 17.75 0.55
N ASP A 257 27.04 16.91 -0.03
CA ASP A 257 26.71 15.54 -0.42
C ASP A 257 26.60 14.63 0.80
N SER A 258 27.34 14.93 1.86
CA SER A 258 27.23 14.24 3.14
C SER A 258 25.86 14.37 3.80
N LEU A 259 25.04 15.37 3.44
CA LEU A 259 23.69 15.55 3.99
C LEU A 259 22.73 14.42 3.57
N ARG A 260 22.91 13.84 2.35
CA ARG A 260 22.09 12.74 1.87
C ARG A 260 22.37 11.45 2.66
N ALA A 261 23.62 11.08 2.84
CA ALA A 261 24.01 9.93 3.65
C ALA A 261 23.55 10.08 5.13
N LYS A 262 23.67 11.30 5.70
CA LYS A 262 23.15 11.59 7.05
C LYS A 262 21.63 11.45 7.12
N ARG A 263 20.90 11.91 6.09
CA ARG A 263 19.45 11.77 6.02
C ARG A 263 19.04 10.31 5.98
N LEU A 264 19.68 9.49 5.13
CA LEU A 264 19.44 8.05 5.04
C LEU A 264 19.66 7.38 6.40
N PHE A 265 20.81 7.67 7.03
CA PHE A 265 21.15 7.14 8.35
C PHE A 265 20.05 7.46 9.39
N ILE A 266 19.63 8.72 9.47
CA ILE A 266 18.58 9.17 10.39
C ILE A 266 17.25 8.46 10.09
N GLY A 267 16.91 8.28 8.80
CA GLY A 267 15.72 7.56 8.34
C GLY A 267 15.73 6.11 8.80
N TYR A 268 16.82 5.39 8.55
CA TYR A 268 17.00 4.00 8.98
C TYR A 268 16.96 3.84 10.50
N VAL A 269 17.56 4.75 11.25
CA VAL A 269 17.49 4.73 12.72
C VAL A 269 16.05 4.96 13.20
N ARG A 270 15.30 5.90 12.61
CA ARG A 270 13.88 6.09 12.96
C ARG A 270 13.05 4.84 12.66
N ALA A 271 13.25 4.22 11.50
CA ALA A 271 12.57 2.97 11.12
C ALA A 271 12.92 1.84 12.08
N MET A 272 14.19 1.68 12.45
CA MET A 272 14.65 0.68 13.42
C MET A 272 14.03 0.90 14.81
N ILE A 273 13.97 2.13 15.30
CA ILE A 273 13.35 2.43 16.60
C ILE A 273 11.83 2.12 16.57
N ARG A 274 11.15 2.43 15.47
CA ARG A 274 9.74 2.07 15.28
C ARG A 274 9.54 0.55 15.27
N LEU A 275 10.47 -0.22 14.72
CA LEU A 275 10.45 -1.67 14.77
C LEU A 275 10.68 -2.19 16.21
N ILE A 276 11.65 -1.63 16.96
CA ILE A 276 11.94 -2.04 18.35
C ILE A 276 10.68 -1.95 19.24
N VAL A 277 9.86 -0.92 19.08
CA VAL A 277 8.67 -0.77 19.93
C VAL A 277 7.57 -1.79 19.64
N THR A 278 7.58 -2.47 18.48
CA THR A 278 6.63 -3.54 18.14
C THR A 278 7.08 -4.93 18.57
N LEU A 279 8.35 -5.11 18.98
CA LEU A 279 8.86 -6.42 19.38
C LEU A 279 8.13 -6.97 20.61
N GLU A 280 8.00 -8.29 20.69
CA GLU A 280 7.44 -8.99 21.85
C GLU A 280 8.50 -9.24 22.94
N ILE A 281 9.10 -8.15 23.43
CA ILE A 281 10.10 -8.14 24.51
C ILE A 281 9.69 -7.13 25.58
N THR A 282 10.34 -7.18 26.74
CA THR A 282 10.02 -6.28 27.86
C THR A 282 10.27 -4.81 27.50
N LYS A 283 9.53 -3.91 28.15
CA LYS A 283 9.72 -2.46 28.00
C LYS A 283 11.15 -2.04 28.39
N ALA A 284 11.74 -2.71 29.39
CA ALA A 284 13.12 -2.43 29.82
C ALA A 284 14.12 -2.72 28.71
N GLN A 285 14.02 -3.87 28.06
CA GLN A 285 14.86 -4.26 26.90
C GLN A 285 14.68 -3.30 25.72
N LYS A 286 13.43 -2.92 25.39
CA LYS A 286 13.17 -1.91 24.33
C LYS A 286 13.87 -0.59 24.64
N LEU A 287 13.77 -0.11 25.87
CA LEU A 287 14.40 1.14 26.29
C LEU A 287 15.93 1.06 26.28
N GLU A 288 16.49 -0.11 26.61
CA GLU A 288 17.93 -0.36 26.54
C GLU A 288 18.43 -0.30 25.09
N TYR A 289 17.79 -1.01 24.16
CA TYR A 289 18.12 -0.91 22.72
C TYR A 289 18.05 0.52 22.21
N ILE A 290 16.97 1.24 22.51
CA ILE A 290 16.82 2.65 22.12
C ILE A 290 17.92 3.50 22.74
N ARG A 291 18.26 3.29 24.00
CA ARG A 291 19.35 4.03 24.69
C ARG A 291 20.67 3.82 23.98
N ASN A 292 21.04 2.57 23.69
CA ASN A 292 22.29 2.24 23.01
C ASN A 292 22.41 2.92 21.64
N ILE A 293 21.31 2.99 20.89
CA ILE A 293 21.25 3.68 19.60
C ILE A 293 21.46 5.19 19.76
N ILE A 294 20.70 5.84 20.66
CA ILE A 294 20.68 7.33 20.76
C ILE A 294 21.86 7.90 21.54
N THR A 295 22.61 7.07 22.28
CA THR A 295 23.83 7.50 22.99
C THR A 295 25.11 7.21 22.20
N SER A 296 25.00 6.55 21.05
CA SER A 296 26.16 6.24 20.20
C SER A 296 26.93 7.50 19.79
N ASN A 297 28.25 7.37 19.69
CA ASN A 297 29.16 8.47 19.36
C ASN A 297 28.93 9.06 17.95
N ILE A 298 28.36 8.29 17.03
CA ILE A 298 28.04 8.76 15.67
C ILE A 298 27.17 10.04 15.66
N TRP A 299 26.35 10.24 16.69
CA TRP A 299 25.53 11.44 16.81
C TRP A 299 26.34 12.71 17.04
N ASN A 300 27.58 12.60 17.53
CA ASN A 300 28.49 13.73 17.68
C ASN A 300 28.96 14.26 16.32
N GLU A 301 29.03 13.38 15.31
CA GLU A 301 29.34 13.74 13.92
C GLU A 301 28.09 14.26 13.18
N ILE A 302 26.94 13.61 13.34
CA ILE A 302 25.74 13.89 12.55
C ILE A 302 25.04 15.16 13.01
N LYS A 303 24.79 15.31 14.32
CA LYS A 303 23.97 16.39 14.91
C LYS A 303 24.46 17.80 14.59
N PRO A 304 25.75 18.14 14.59
CA PRO A 304 26.23 19.49 14.26
C PRO A 304 25.90 19.91 12.83
N ILE A 305 25.92 18.95 11.89
CA ILE A 305 25.79 19.18 10.45
C ILE A 305 24.32 19.04 10.01
N TYR A 306 23.64 17.95 10.41
CA TYR A 306 22.26 17.69 10.01
C TYR A 306 21.27 18.16 11.07
N LYS A 307 20.70 19.34 10.88
CA LYS A 307 19.73 19.92 11.83
C LYS A 307 18.37 19.24 11.70
N ALA A 308 17.72 18.90 12.82
CA ALA A 308 16.39 18.30 12.82
C ALA A 308 15.33 19.20 12.13
N SER A 309 15.55 20.52 12.09
CA SER A 309 14.68 21.50 11.42
C SER A 309 14.56 21.28 9.90
N PHE A 310 15.48 20.56 9.29
CA PHE A 310 15.42 20.21 7.85
C PHE A 310 14.32 19.20 7.53
N LEU A 311 13.82 18.48 8.53
CA LEU A 311 12.86 17.39 8.35
C LEU A 311 11.41 17.87 8.50
N PRO A 312 10.43 17.15 7.87
CA PRO A 312 9.01 17.32 8.14
C PRO A 312 8.69 17.18 9.63
N ILE A 313 7.60 17.79 10.09
CA ILE A 313 7.32 17.97 11.52
C ILE A 313 7.33 16.66 12.33
N HIS A 314 6.69 15.60 11.82
CA HIS A 314 6.65 14.30 12.51
C HIS A 314 8.03 13.63 12.61
N GLN A 315 8.86 13.73 11.56
CA GLN A 315 10.25 13.25 11.57
C GLN A 315 11.15 14.13 12.43
N ARG A 316 10.92 15.45 12.42
CA ARG A 316 11.63 16.45 13.23
C ARG A 316 11.49 16.19 14.71
N ILE A 317 10.27 15.89 15.19
CA ILE A 317 10.01 15.62 16.61
C ILE A 317 10.85 14.42 17.06
N MET A 318 10.76 13.29 16.36
CA MET A 318 11.50 12.08 16.71
C MET A 318 13.01 12.30 16.67
N THR A 319 13.52 12.94 15.62
CA THR A 319 14.95 13.24 15.46
C THR A 319 15.44 14.19 16.56
N SER A 320 14.64 15.21 16.94
CA SER A 320 14.97 16.10 18.05
C SER A 320 15.06 15.38 19.40
N LEU A 321 14.16 14.41 19.64
CA LEU A 321 14.20 13.59 20.86
C LEU A 321 15.44 12.66 20.87
N ILE A 322 15.82 12.10 19.72
CA ILE A 322 17.06 11.32 19.54
C ILE A 322 18.27 12.22 19.88
N TYR A 323 18.37 13.40 19.29
CA TYR A 323 19.46 14.34 19.53
C TYR A 323 19.57 14.81 20.99
N LYS A 324 18.45 14.87 21.70
CA LYS A 324 18.38 15.17 23.13
C LYS A 324 18.64 13.94 24.00
N ARG A 325 18.93 12.78 23.44
CA ARG A 325 19.18 11.50 24.13
C ARG A 325 18.07 11.11 25.11
N ARG A 326 16.79 11.40 24.78
CA ARG A 326 15.62 11.15 25.66
C ARG A 326 14.96 9.81 25.34
N SER A 327 15.54 8.68 25.76
CA SER A 327 15.09 7.32 25.40
C SER A 327 13.62 7.04 25.72
N ARG A 328 13.12 7.47 26.90
CA ARG A 328 11.71 7.31 27.28
C ARG A 328 10.77 8.08 26.34
N SER A 329 11.09 9.33 26.02
CA SER A 329 10.29 10.16 25.10
C SER A 329 10.33 9.59 23.66
N VAL A 330 11.48 9.12 23.20
CA VAL A 330 11.63 8.44 21.89
C VAL A 330 10.75 7.20 21.83
N TYR A 331 10.76 6.36 22.88
CA TYR A 331 9.91 5.17 22.98
C TYR A 331 8.42 5.51 22.90
N VAL A 332 7.97 6.47 23.71
CA VAL A 332 6.56 6.88 23.73
C VAL A 332 6.13 7.42 22.36
N TYR A 333 6.93 8.31 21.78
CA TYR A 333 6.63 8.89 20.47
C TYR A 333 6.61 7.83 19.37
N ALA A 334 7.58 6.90 19.34
CA ALA A 334 7.61 5.80 18.38
C ALA A 334 6.39 4.87 18.53
N LYS A 335 5.96 4.60 19.77
CA LYS A 335 4.75 3.81 20.04
C LYS A 335 3.50 4.52 19.51
N MET A 336 3.37 5.83 19.73
CA MET A 336 2.27 6.65 19.19
C MET A 336 2.25 6.62 17.66
N MET A 337 3.40 6.72 17.00
CA MET A 337 3.51 6.67 15.54
C MET A 337 3.14 5.30 14.94
N ASN A 338 3.25 4.22 15.71
CA ASN A 338 2.86 2.87 15.29
C ASN A 338 1.41 2.53 15.67
N MET A 339 0.73 3.40 16.42
CA MET A 339 -0.70 3.18 16.71
C MET A 339 -1.51 3.47 15.44
N ASP A 340 -2.32 2.51 15.05
CA ASP A 340 -3.38 2.78 14.09
C ASP A 340 -4.46 3.62 14.76
N ILE A 341 -4.33 4.93 14.62
CA ILE A 341 -5.28 5.89 15.20
C ILE A 341 -6.69 5.64 14.65
N ALA A 342 -6.82 5.21 13.40
CA ALA A 342 -8.12 4.91 12.81
C ALA A 342 -8.75 3.68 13.49
N ALA A 343 -7.97 2.62 13.71
CA ALA A 343 -8.42 1.43 14.45
C ALA A 343 -8.78 1.76 15.90
N LEU A 344 -7.93 2.56 16.60
CA LEU A 344 -8.22 3.00 17.96
C LEU A 344 -9.51 3.82 18.03
N LEU A 345 -9.69 4.78 17.12
CA LEU A 345 -10.91 5.59 17.03
C LEU A 345 -12.14 4.74 16.69
N LYS A 346 -11.97 3.66 15.92
CA LYS A 346 -13.04 2.70 15.63
C LYS A 346 -13.43 1.88 16.87
N GLN A 347 -12.44 1.46 17.69
CA GLN A 347 -12.72 0.82 18.99
C GLN A 347 -13.47 1.75 19.96
N MET A 348 -13.33 3.07 19.80
CA MET A 348 -14.08 4.08 20.56
C MET A 348 -15.48 4.37 19.97
N GLY A 349 -16.00 3.55 19.08
CA GLY A 349 -17.28 3.74 18.40
C GLY A 349 -18.44 4.10 19.32
N GLY A 350 -18.49 3.52 20.54
CA GLY A 350 -19.48 3.86 21.53
C GLY A 350 -19.45 5.34 21.97
N ILE A 351 -18.27 5.94 22.10
CA ILE A 351 -18.11 7.37 22.44
C ILE A 351 -18.62 8.23 21.27
N PHE A 352 -18.29 7.86 20.04
CA PHE A 352 -18.77 8.58 18.86
C PHE A 352 -20.27 8.43 18.66
N LEU A 353 -20.87 7.32 19.09
CA LEU A 353 -22.32 7.14 19.11
C LEU A 353 -22.99 8.12 20.08
N VAL A 354 -22.44 8.28 21.29
CA VAL A 354 -22.91 9.28 22.26
C VAL A 354 -22.76 10.71 21.72
N ILE A 355 -21.61 11.03 21.10
CA ILE A 355 -21.40 12.36 20.49
C ILE A 355 -22.38 12.59 19.34
N TYR A 356 -22.63 11.55 18.52
CA TYR A 356 -23.56 11.65 17.41
C TYR A 356 -24.98 11.93 17.89
N TYR A 357 -25.56 11.08 18.72
CA TYR A 357 -26.94 11.23 19.19
C TYR A 357 -27.12 12.36 20.20
N GLY A 358 -26.13 12.63 21.04
CA GLY A 358 -26.21 13.70 22.04
C GLY A 358 -25.96 15.10 21.48
N PHE A 359 -25.25 15.21 20.35
CA PHE A 359 -24.88 16.54 19.83
C PHE A 359 -24.99 16.63 18.29
N ALA A 360 -24.22 15.83 17.53
CA ALA A 360 -24.04 16.06 16.10
C ALA A 360 -25.32 15.91 15.27
N SER A 361 -26.22 14.98 15.66
CA SER A 361 -27.50 14.76 14.99
C SER A 361 -28.49 15.92 15.17
N HIS A 362 -28.32 16.72 16.21
CA HIS A 362 -29.19 17.88 16.52
C HIS A 362 -28.72 19.19 15.89
N LEU A 363 -27.51 19.20 15.30
CA LEU A 363 -27.02 20.36 14.55
C LEU A 363 -27.88 20.63 13.32
N PRO A 364 -27.92 21.89 12.82
CA PRO A 364 -28.73 22.25 11.66
C PRO A 364 -28.45 21.37 10.44
N SER A 365 -29.43 21.31 9.52
CA SER A 365 -29.34 20.51 8.28
C SER A 365 -28.06 20.78 7.50
N SER A 366 -27.60 19.76 6.79
CA SER A 366 -26.45 19.83 5.88
C SER A 366 -26.60 20.89 4.80
N TYR A 367 -27.81 21.28 4.48
CA TYR A 367 -28.16 22.32 3.49
C TYR A 367 -28.34 23.71 4.10
N SER A 368 -28.13 23.88 5.41
CA SER A 368 -28.23 25.18 6.07
C SER A 368 -27.23 26.17 5.47
N ARG A 369 -27.69 27.41 5.21
CA ARG A 369 -26.88 28.49 4.65
C ARG A 369 -25.66 28.82 5.54
N PHE A 370 -25.81 28.74 6.85
CA PHE A 370 -24.75 28.96 7.81
C PHE A 370 -24.28 27.64 8.40
N GLY A 371 -23.03 27.25 8.09
CA GLY A 371 -22.36 26.12 8.73
C GLY A 371 -22.80 24.74 8.27
N GLY A 372 -23.76 24.57 7.33
CA GLY A 372 -24.27 23.28 6.91
C GLY A 372 -23.20 22.28 6.51
N ARG A 373 -22.18 22.69 5.76
CA ARG A 373 -21.03 21.83 5.40
C ARG A 373 -20.25 21.37 6.62
N LEU A 374 -20.03 22.24 7.60
CA LEU A 374 -19.33 21.90 8.84
C LEU A 374 -20.13 20.89 9.68
N PHE A 375 -21.44 21.12 9.83
CA PHE A 375 -22.33 20.24 10.58
C PHE A 375 -22.44 18.86 9.92
N ASN A 376 -22.51 18.80 8.60
CA ASN A 376 -22.44 17.57 7.84
C ASN A 376 -21.09 16.84 8.07
N ALA A 377 -19.98 17.56 7.98
CA ALA A 377 -18.65 16.98 8.22
C ALA A 377 -18.51 16.39 9.64
N MET A 378 -19.11 17.02 10.66
CA MET A 378 -19.13 16.50 12.04
C MET A 378 -19.93 15.20 12.13
N ARG A 379 -21.11 15.12 11.51
CA ARG A 379 -21.93 13.89 11.46
C ARG A 379 -21.20 12.77 10.72
N ILE A 380 -20.64 13.06 9.55
CA ILE A 380 -19.84 12.09 8.78
C ILE A 380 -18.63 11.62 9.58
N PHE A 381 -17.96 12.52 10.31
CA PHE A 381 -16.83 12.19 11.17
C PHE A 381 -17.18 11.16 12.25
N CYS A 382 -18.35 11.29 12.89
CA CYS A 382 -18.88 10.30 13.83
C CYS A 382 -19.24 8.98 13.12
N CYS A 383 -20.01 9.04 12.02
CA CYS A 383 -20.48 7.84 11.31
C CYS A 383 -19.35 6.99 10.75
N ARG A 384 -18.23 7.57 10.31
CA ARG A 384 -17.02 6.82 9.90
C ARG A 384 -16.41 5.97 11.01
N ARG A 385 -16.72 6.24 12.26
CA ARG A 385 -16.21 5.49 13.43
C ARG A 385 -17.25 4.55 14.01
N ILE A 386 -18.51 4.76 13.68
CA ILE A 386 -19.65 3.96 14.12
C ILE A 386 -19.93 2.84 13.11
N PHE A 387 -20.03 3.15 11.83
CA PHE A 387 -20.42 2.21 10.78
C PHE A 387 -19.38 1.15 10.51
N LYS A 388 -19.81 -0.05 10.14
CA LYS A 388 -18.94 -1.15 9.72
C LYS A 388 -18.09 -0.74 8.52
N TYR A 389 -18.72 -0.13 7.52
CA TYR A 389 -18.06 0.49 6.38
C TYR A 389 -18.68 1.86 6.09
N CYS A 390 -17.83 2.85 5.82
CA CYS A 390 -18.26 4.21 5.50
C CYS A 390 -17.29 4.79 4.47
N GLY A 391 -17.73 4.80 3.22
CA GLY A 391 -16.99 5.35 2.08
C GLY A 391 -16.89 6.88 2.12
N LYS A 392 -16.56 7.47 0.96
CA LYS A 392 -16.58 8.92 0.76
C LYS A 392 -18.04 9.38 0.60
N ILE A 393 -18.76 9.46 1.71
CA ILE A 393 -20.19 9.81 1.70
C ILE A 393 -20.41 11.30 1.47
N SER A 394 -21.54 11.65 0.84
CA SER A 394 -21.94 13.02 0.51
C SER A 394 -22.61 13.72 1.69
N THR A 395 -23.55 13.04 2.32
CA THR A 395 -24.41 13.64 3.34
C THR A 395 -24.83 12.62 4.40
N ILE A 396 -24.78 13.04 5.66
CA ILE A 396 -25.58 12.48 6.76
C ILE A 396 -26.34 13.66 7.33
N ASP A 397 -27.65 13.71 7.12
CA ASP A 397 -28.42 14.86 7.57
C ASP A 397 -28.87 14.71 9.03
N ARG A 398 -29.49 15.76 9.58
CA ARG A 398 -29.87 15.81 10.97
C ARG A 398 -30.91 14.73 11.28
N HIS A 399 -30.89 14.28 12.53
CA HIS A 399 -31.82 13.29 13.07
C HIS A 399 -31.88 11.94 12.32
N ALA A 400 -30.88 11.62 11.46
CA ALA A 400 -30.76 10.28 10.92
C ALA A 400 -30.47 9.30 12.08
N TYR A 401 -31.28 8.22 12.16
CA TYR A 401 -31.20 7.21 13.21
C TYR A 401 -30.79 5.85 12.62
N PHE A 402 -29.81 5.21 13.20
CA PHE A 402 -29.25 3.93 12.72
C PHE A 402 -28.93 2.96 13.87
N GLY A 403 -29.60 3.12 15.03
CA GLY A 403 -29.32 2.29 16.20
C GLY A 403 -27.86 2.42 16.67
N ASN A 404 -27.19 1.29 16.89
CA ASN A 404 -25.75 1.30 17.23
C ASN A 404 -24.85 1.44 15.99
N GLY A 405 -25.36 1.25 14.77
CA GLY A 405 -24.68 1.44 13.49
C GLY A 405 -23.53 0.47 13.19
N SER A 406 -23.24 -0.50 14.06
CA SER A 406 -22.05 -1.36 13.96
C SER A 406 -22.00 -2.24 12.70
N ASP A 407 -23.16 -2.55 12.10
CA ASP A 407 -23.30 -3.38 10.91
C ASP A 407 -23.82 -2.60 9.69
N VAL A 408 -23.95 -1.28 9.80
CA VAL A 408 -24.33 -0.42 8.68
C VAL A 408 -23.13 -0.25 7.75
N GLU A 409 -23.38 -0.45 6.45
CA GLU A 409 -22.41 -0.17 5.39
C GLU A 409 -22.96 0.88 4.43
N ILE A 410 -22.15 1.89 4.07
CA ILE A 410 -22.53 2.93 3.10
C ILE A 410 -21.39 3.19 2.12
N GLY A 411 -21.68 3.07 0.83
CA GLY A 411 -20.76 3.25 -0.28
C GLY A 411 -20.46 4.72 -0.60
N ASP A 412 -19.50 4.90 -1.52
CA ASP A 412 -19.04 6.23 -1.94
C ASP A 412 -20.16 7.04 -2.60
N TYR A 413 -20.14 8.35 -2.35
CA TYR A 413 -21.07 9.35 -2.91
C TYR A 413 -22.54 9.12 -2.58
N SER A 414 -22.82 8.29 -1.57
CA SER A 414 -24.18 8.06 -1.05
C SER A 414 -24.49 9.01 0.10
N GLY A 415 -25.78 9.19 0.39
CA GLY A 415 -26.22 10.07 1.47
C GLY A 415 -27.45 9.53 2.18
N ILE A 416 -27.58 9.85 3.48
CA ILE A 416 -28.74 9.59 4.32
C ILE A 416 -29.46 10.93 4.58
N GLY A 417 -30.74 11.00 4.22
CA GLY A 417 -31.56 12.19 4.38
C GLY A 417 -31.94 12.48 5.82
N GLU A 418 -32.57 13.64 6.02
CA GLU A 418 -33.08 14.10 7.32
C GLU A 418 -34.17 13.16 7.85
N ASN A 419 -34.16 12.89 9.17
CA ASN A 419 -35.11 12.02 9.86
C ASN A 419 -35.26 10.59 9.29
N CYS A 420 -34.24 10.10 8.56
CA CYS A 420 -34.19 8.72 8.09
C CYS A 420 -33.97 7.74 9.24
N VAL A 421 -34.67 6.60 9.22
CA VAL A 421 -34.46 5.47 10.14
C VAL A 421 -33.87 4.31 9.37
N ILE A 422 -32.63 3.96 9.69
CA ILE A 422 -31.85 2.92 9.02
C ILE A 422 -31.49 1.86 10.06
N PRO A 423 -31.99 0.62 9.98
CA PRO A 423 -31.64 -0.42 10.94
C PRO A 423 -30.16 -0.85 10.80
N ASN A 424 -29.63 -1.44 11.86
CA ASN A 424 -28.21 -1.78 11.99
C ASN A 424 -27.65 -2.72 10.90
N ASN A 425 -28.48 -3.56 10.28
CA ASN A 425 -28.05 -4.52 9.24
C ASN A 425 -28.37 -4.03 7.82
N THR A 426 -28.22 -2.74 7.55
CA THR A 426 -28.48 -2.15 6.23
C THR A 426 -27.18 -1.94 5.45
N ILE A 427 -27.19 -2.36 4.17
CA ILE A 427 -26.09 -2.17 3.22
C ILE A 427 -26.56 -1.20 2.13
N ILE A 428 -25.89 -0.05 2.01
CA ILE A 428 -26.17 0.99 1.03
C ILE A 428 -24.99 1.06 0.06
N GLY A 429 -25.24 0.86 -1.22
CA GLY A 429 -24.26 0.93 -2.31
C GLY A 429 -23.73 2.34 -2.55
N ARG A 430 -23.07 2.53 -3.70
CA ARG A 430 -22.53 3.82 -4.14
C ARG A 430 -23.58 4.63 -4.89
N TYR A 431 -23.45 5.96 -4.83
CA TYR A 431 -24.33 6.91 -5.56
C TYR A 431 -25.82 6.79 -5.18
N VAL A 432 -26.11 6.36 -3.96
CA VAL A 432 -27.51 6.26 -3.48
C VAL A 432 -27.97 7.59 -2.91
N MET A 433 -29.06 8.11 -3.47
CA MET A 433 -29.71 9.34 -3.00
C MET A 433 -30.93 8.98 -2.15
N MET A 434 -30.91 9.35 -0.87
CA MET A 434 -32.00 9.14 0.06
C MET A 434 -32.65 10.48 0.44
N ALA A 435 -33.91 10.64 0.09
CA ALA A 435 -34.71 11.79 0.50
C ALA A 435 -35.00 11.76 2.02
N PRO A 436 -35.53 12.82 2.62
CA PRO A 436 -35.91 12.82 4.03
C PRO A 436 -37.00 11.79 4.40
N GLU A 437 -37.06 11.45 5.69
CA GLU A 437 -38.14 10.66 6.31
C GLU A 437 -38.32 9.24 5.73
N ILE A 438 -37.21 8.63 5.25
CA ILE A 438 -37.20 7.23 4.84
C ILE A 438 -37.17 6.35 6.09
N HIS A 439 -38.02 5.31 6.13
CA HIS A 439 -38.11 4.38 7.24
C HIS A 439 -37.89 2.94 6.77
N ILE A 440 -36.73 2.35 7.11
CA ILE A 440 -36.47 0.93 6.92
C ILE A 440 -36.83 0.23 8.24
N VAL A 441 -37.79 -0.71 8.19
CA VAL A 441 -38.23 -1.46 9.37
C VAL A 441 -37.16 -2.49 9.74
N ALA A 442 -36.82 -2.60 11.03
CA ALA A 442 -35.78 -3.50 11.49
C ALA A 442 -36.23 -4.97 11.52
N ASN A 443 -37.40 -5.25 12.06
CA ASN A 443 -37.90 -6.61 12.30
C ASN A 443 -39.43 -6.67 12.09
N ASN A 444 -39.93 -7.86 11.76
CA ASN A 444 -41.35 -8.18 11.78
C ASN A 444 -41.68 -9.10 12.96
N HIS A 445 -42.92 -9.06 13.43
CA HIS A 445 -43.44 -10.03 14.41
C HIS A 445 -43.84 -11.33 13.71
N THR A 446 -43.69 -12.46 14.41
CA THR A 446 -44.23 -13.74 14.01
C THR A 446 -45.75 -13.69 14.23
N PHE A 447 -46.54 -14.12 13.23
CA PHE A 447 -48.01 -14.05 13.23
C PHE A 447 -48.68 -15.31 12.64
N SER A 448 -47.88 -16.36 12.40
CA SER A 448 -48.36 -17.57 11.70
C SER A 448 -49.25 -18.49 12.58
N ASP A 449 -49.10 -18.42 13.89
CA ASP A 449 -49.88 -19.21 14.84
C ASP A 449 -51.15 -18.45 15.19
N THR A 450 -52.31 -18.95 14.73
CA THR A 450 -53.63 -18.32 14.98
C THR A 450 -54.21 -18.60 16.37
N GLU A 451 -53.69 -19.59 17.08
CA GLU A 451 -54.14 -19.95 18.43
C GLU A 451 -53.40 -19.17 19.53
N LYS A 452 -52.26 -18.59 19.20
CA LYS A 452 -51.42 -17.85 20.14
C LYS A 452 -51.44 -16.35 19.81
N PRO A 453 -51.69 -15.47 20.80
CA PRO A 453 -51.59 -14.03 20.59
C PRO A 453 -50.25 -13.61 20.02
N MET A 454 -50.22 -12.72 19.01
CA MET A 454 -49.00 -12.30 18.30
C MET A 454 -47.89 -11.78 19.23
N CYS A 455 -48.27 -11.10 20.31
CA CYS A 455 -47.32 -10.56 21.30
C CYS A 455 -46.50 -11.66 22.02
N PHE A 456 -46.96 -12.90 22.00
CA PHE A 456 -46.25 -14.04 22.60
C PHE A 456 -45.54 -14.93 21.57
N GLN A 457 -45.68 -14.63 20.25
CA GLN A 457 -45.01 -15.42 19.21
C GLN A 457 -43.57 -14.98 18.93
N GLY A 458 -43.18 -13.81 19.45
CA GLY A 458 -41.84 -13.26 19.24
C GLY A 458 -41.71 -12.49 17.93
N SER A 459 -40.50 -12.24 17.53
CA SER A 459 -40.17 -11.57 16.26
C SER A 459 -39.45 -12.52 15.31
N ILE A 460 -39.67 -12.34 14.02
CA ILE A 460 -38.86 -13.00 12.99
C ILE A 460 -37.47 -12.41 13.09
N ASP A 461 -36.47 -13.28 13.26
CA ASP A 461 -35.07 -12.87 13.44
C ASP A 461 -34.61 -12.12 12.19
N GLY A 462 -34.39 -10.80 12.29
CA GLY A 462 -34.04 -9.90 11.19
C GLY A 462 -32.57 -10.07 10.72
N ARG A 463 -32.14 -11.31 10.51
CA ARG A 463 -30.75 -11.61 10.06
C ARG A 463 -30.51 -11.28 8.58
N THR A 464 -31.57 -11.21 7.77
CA THR A 464 -31.43 -10.83 6.37
C THR A 464 -31.21 -9.33 6.26
N PRO A 465 -30.07 -8.86 5.72
CA PRO A 465 -29.82 -7.44 5.57
C PRO A 465 -30.78 -6.82 4.54
N THR A 466 -31.16 -5.57 4.75
CA THR A 466 -31.74 -4.76 3.68
C THR A 466 -30.60 -4.22 2.82
N ILE A 467 -30.65 -4.50 1.51
CA ILE A 467 -29.59 -4.13 0.57
C ILE A 467 -30.16 -3.13 -0.43
N ILE A 468 -29.49 -2.01 -0.60
CA ILE A 468 -29.77 -1.01 -1.62
C ILE A 468 -28.53 -0.92 -2.50
N ASP A 469 -28.63 -1.39 -3.74
CA ASP A 469 -27.54 -1.39 -4.70
C ASP A 469 -27.14 0.02 -5.17
N ASP A 470 -26.12 0.09 -6.00
CA ASP A 470 -25.58 1.33 -6.57
C ASP A 470 -26.62 2.10 -7.41
N ASP A 471 -26.50 3.44 -7.45
CA ASP A 471 -27.27 4.34 -8.34
C ASP A 471 -28.79 4.33 -8.08
N CYS A 472 -29.22 4.14 -6.83
CA CYS A 472 -30.63 4.16 -6.45
C CYS A 472 -31.09 5.54 -5.97
N TRP A 473 -32.34 5.90 -6.29
CA TRP A 473 -33.03 7.08 -5.76
C TRP A 473 -34.23 6.67 -4.91
N ILE A 474 -34.12 6.94 -3.61
CA ILE A 474 -35.21 6.64 -2.65
C ILE A 474 -35.94 7.94 -2.36
N GLY A 475 -37.22 7.98 -2.75
CA GLY A 475 -38.08 9.15 -2.62
C GLY A 475 -38.47 9.44 -1.17
N LEU A 476 -39.04 10.64 -0.97
CA LEU A 476 -39.50 11.13 0.33
C LEU A 476 -40.51 10.16 0.97
N ARG A 477 -40.37 9.88 2.29
CA ARG A 477 -41.29 9.05 3.08
C ARG A 477 -41.49 7.62 2.55
N VAL A 478 -40.49 7.06 1.93
CA VAL A 478 -40.52 5.65 1.54
C VAL A 478 -40.38 4.78 2.79
N ILE A 479 -41.24 3.76 2.90
CA ILE A 479 -41.17 2.73 3.93
C ILE A 479 -40.73 1.42 3.28
N MET A 480 -39.76 0.73 3.88
CA MET A 480 -39.33 -0.60 3.44
C MET A 480 -39.51 -1.60 4.58
N THR A 481 -40.13 -2.74 4.29
CA THR A 481 -40.16 -3.86 5.22
C THR A 481 -38.77 -4.53 5.26
N PRO A 482 -38.41 -5.28 6.33
CA PRO A 482 -37.03 -5.75 6.54
C PRO A 482 -36.60 -6.82 5.52
N GLY A 483 -35.30 -6.86 5.23
CA GLY A 483 -34.67 -7.96 4.51
C GLY A 483 -34.86 -7.95 3.00
N HIS A 484 -35.19 -6.82 2.38
CA HIS A 484 -35.37 -6.71 0.93
C HIS A 484 -34.15 -6.20 0.20
N HIS A 485 -34.00 -6.63 -1.06
CA HIS A 485 -32.98 -6.21 -1.99
C HIS A 485 -33.57 -5.23 -3.03
N ILE A 486 -33.02 -4.03 -3.06
CA ILE A 486 -33.35 -2.99 -4.05
C ILE A 486 -32.22 -3.01 -5.09
N GLY A 487 -32.52 -3.52 -6.27
CA GLY A 487 -31.56 -3.70 -7.35
C GLY A 487 -30.99 -2.37 -7.87
N LYS A 488 -29.84 -2.45 -8.51
CA LYS A 488 -29.11 -1.31 -9.06
C LYS A 488 -29.97 -0.40 -9.94
N GLY A 489 -29.85 0.90 -9.76
CA GLY A 489 -30.47 1.91 -10.62
C GLY A 489 -31.97 2.07 -10.40
N CYS A 490 -32.51 1.57 -9.30
CA CYS A 490 -33.94 1.67 -8.97
C CYS A 490 -34.35 3.07 -8.51
N ILE A 491 -35.61 3.41 -8.75
CA ILE A 491 -36.29 4.58 -8.19
C ILE A 491 -37.47 4.11 -7.38
N LEU A 492 -37.49 4.42 -6.09
CA LEU A 492 -38.64 4.24 -5.22
C LEU A 492 -39.40 5.57 -5.12
N ALA A 493 -40.62 5.62 -5.64
CA ALA A 493 -41.41 6.85 -5.65
C ALA A 493 -41.77 7.30 -4.22
N ALA A 494 -41.92 8.60 -4.01
CA ALA A 494 -42.26 9.16 -2.72
C ALA A 494 -43.55 8.54 -2.13
N GLY A 495 -43.53 8.26 -0.81
CA GLY A 495 -44.65 7.65 -0.09
C GLY A 495 -44.89 6.17 -0.38
N SER A 496 -43.98 5.49 -1.06
CA SER A 496 -44.12 4.06 -1.38
C SER A 496 -43.87 3.17 -0.17
N VAL A 497 -44.59 2.03 -0.10
CA VAL A 497 -44.33 0.96 0.88
C VAL A 497 -43.81 -0.27 0.16
N VAL A 498 -42.52 -0.49 0.27
CA VAL A 498 -41.82 -1.59 -0.39
C VAL A 498 -41.87 -2.83 0.49
N THR A 499 -42.50 -3.88 -0.01
CA THR A 499 -42.77 -5.14 0.73
C THR A 499 -42.14 -6.37 0.04
N LYS A 500 -41.37 -6.17 -1.03
CA LYS A 500 -40.71 -7.21 -1.82
C LYS A 500 -39.43 -6.67 -2.43
N ASP A 501 -38.57 -7.55 -2.89
CA ASP A 501 -37.40 -7.20 -3.68
C ASP A 501 -37.79 -6.42 -4.94
N VAL A 502 -36.92 -5.52 -5.37
CA VAL A 502 -37.09 -4.66 -6.54
C VAL A 502 -36.03 -4.95 -7.57
N GLU A 503 -36.45 -5.39 -8.74
CA GLU A 503 -35.59 -5.72 -9.87
C GLU A 503 -34.78 -4.49 -10.35
N PRO A 504 -33.53 -4.68 -10.81
CA PRO A 504 -32.70 -3.58 -11.25
C PRO A 504 -33.36 -2.67 -12.29
N TYR A 505 -33.07 -1.37 -12.18
CA TYR A 505 -33.58 -0.30 -13.05
C TYR A 505 -35.11 -0.09 -13.02
N SER A 506 -35.80 -0.65 -12.04
CA SER A 506 -37.25 -0.48 -11.88
C SER A 506 -37.59 0.86 -11.23
N ILE A 507 -38.69 1.46 -11.68
CA ILE A 507 -39.36 2.55 -10.99
C ILE A 507 -40.62 1.93 -10.35
N VAL A 508 -40.69 1.97 -9.02
CA VAL A 508 -41.80 1.40 -8.26
C VAL A 508 -42.48 2.47 -7.41
N GLY A 509 -43.78 2.30 -7.15
CA GLY A 509 -44.54 3.25 -6.35
C GLY A 509 -45.84 2.67 -5.83
N GLY A 510 -46.43 3.34 -4.82
CA GLY A 510 -47.69 2.98 -4.19
C GLY A 510 -47.58 2.19 -2.89
N ASN A 511 -48.69 1.79 -2.32
CA ASN A 511 -48.81 0.99 -1.08
C ASN A 511 -49.77 -0.19 -1.31
N PRO A 512 -49.32 -1.44 -1.40
CA PRO A 512 -47.89 -1.81 -1.54
C PRO A 512 -47.28 -1.33 -2.87
N ALA A 513 -45.96 -1.13 -2.90
CA ALA A 513 -45.27 -0.66 -4.08
C ALA A 513 -45.37 -1.66 -5.24
N LYS A 514 -45.73 -1.16 -6.43
CA LYS A 514 -45.85 -1.92 -7.68
C LYS A 514 -44.94 -1.32 -8.73
N LEU A 515 -44.52 -2.12 -9.70
CA LEU A 515 -43.76 -1.66 -10.86
C LEU A 515 -44.57 -0.65 -11.66
N ILE A 516 -44.02 0.54 -11.87
CA ILE A 516 -44.59 1.59 -12.73
C ILE A 516 -43.99 1.45 -14.12
N LYS A 517 -42.65 1.38 -14.21
CA LYS A 517 -41.91 1.19 -15.47
C LYS A 517 -40.47 0.77 -15.20
N ASN A 518 -39.76 0.36 -16.26
CA ASN A 518 -38.32 0.07 -16.18
C ASN A 518 -37.51 1.12 -16.96
N ARG A 519 -36.48 1.69 -16.34
CA ARG A 519 -35.61 2.75 -16.92
C ARG A 519 -34.91 2.35 -18.20
N LYS A 520 -34.67 1.06 -18.43
CA LYS A 520 -34.00 0.56 -19.65
C LYS A 520 -34.89 0.58 -20.89
N ASN A 521 -36.21 0.53 -20.72
CA ASN A 521 -37.12 0.47 -21.84
C ASN A 521 -37.40 1.84 -22.52
N GLU A 522 -36.83 2.93 -22.00
CA GLU A 522 -37.00 4.29 -22.55
C GLU A 522 -35.94 4.73 -23.57
N ARG A 523 -34.89 3.94 -23.83
CA ARG A 523 -33.83 4.30 -24.80
C ARG A 523 -34.21 4.19 -26.28
N SER A 524 -35.49 3.88 -26.60
CA SER A 524 -35.93 3.72 -28.00
C SER A 524 -36.85 4.84 -28.50
N LEU A 525 -36.99 5.97 -27.78
CA LEU A 525 -37.90 7.05 -28.17
C LEU A 525 -37.27 8.47 -28.03
N HIS A 526 -35.98 8.61 -28.45
CA HIS A 526 -35.43 9.94 -28.82
C HIS A 526 -34.32 9.81 -29.85
#